data_4a9d9aea322363400d1db34e8836d094
#
_entry.id   4a9d9aea322363400d1db34e8836d094
#
_cell.length_a   1.000
_cell.length_b   1.000
_cell.length_c   1.000
_cell.angle_alpha   90.00
_cell.angle_beta   90.00
_cell.angle_gamma   90.00
#
_symmetry.space_group_name_H-M   'P 1'
#
loop_
_entity.id
_entity.type
_entity.pdbx_description
1 polymer ?
#
loop_
_entity_poly.entity_id
_entity_poly.type
_entity_poly.pdbx_seq_one_letter_code
_entity_poly.pdbx_strand_id
1 'polypeptide(L)'
;MYKRQDPALAEGLAQAGATLLCFAPRTFTPEALSRDLPRLPRGAWLRLPPQMTQRTQDACLAVIRAHADRLGGVMAENVGQLGLSLPLPVLAGEGVPATNPMGVETVRALGACGFGLWPEWTFSEQKGLTPRPLPALLKVYGRETLMLLNHCPERVRRGLRHGRADCALCTDEAMVCAKADPTLTDRLGYRFPLTRTRFPEGCELSVLGALPTDLRSRDADRRALGAGMLLHFTVESPREQQSLTRTYAALLSGAPCAPAAFETTLGHWARGVE
;
A
#
# COMPACT_ATOMS: atom_id res chain seq x y z
N MET A 1 -4.23 0.82 10.32
CA MET A 1 -3.44 -0.13 9.51
C MET A 1 -2.30 0.62 8.84
N TYR A 2 -1.11 0.03 8.77
CA TYR A 2 0.11 0.67 8.26
C TYR A 2 0.75 -0.22 7.21
N LYS A 3 0.91 0.28 5.96
CA LYS A 3 1.59 -0.43 4.87
C LYS A 3 3.07 -0.08 4.88
N ARG A 4 3.96 -1.09 4.84
CA ARG A 4 5.38 -0.89 4.86
C ARG A 4 6.22 -1.94 4.12
N GLN A 5 7.47 -1.53 3.78
CA GLN A 5 8.41 -2.27 2.92
C GLN A 5 9.61 -2.88 3.66
N ASP A 6 9.81 -2.59 4.96
CA ASP A 6 10.94 -3.11 5.75
C ASP A 6 10.46 -3.71 7.08
N PRO A 7 10.68 -5.02 7.33
CA PRO A 7 10.27 -5.68 8.56
C PRO A 7 10.93 -5.10 9.82
N ALA A 8 12.16 -4.59 9.71
CA ALA A 8 12.94 -4.10 10.86
C ALA A 8 12.30 -2.89 11.56
N LEU A 9 11.37 -2.19 10.92
CA LEU A 9 10.73 -1.01 11.51
C LEU A 9 9.34 -1.31 12.09
N ALA A 10 8.89 -2.55 12.02
CA ALA A 10 7.58 -2.98 12.53
C ALA A 10 7.40 -2.66 14.02
N GLU A 11 8.43 -2.95 14.82
CA GLU A 11 8.41 -2.68 16.27
C GLU A 11 8.31 -1.18 16.57
N GLY A 12 9.11 -0.35 15.91
CA GLY A 12 9.07 1.10 16.09
C GLY A 12 7.74 1.73 15.70
N LEU A 13 7.02 1.16 14.73
CA LEU A 13 5.66 1.60 14.38
C LEU A 13 4.62 1.13 15.39
N ALA A 14 4.75 -0.08 15.92
CA ALA A 14 3.89 -0.57 17.00
C ALA A 14 4.04 0.31 18.26
N GLN A 15 5.27 0.63 18.66
CA GLN A 15 5.56 1.57 19.75
C GLN A 15 5.05 2.99 19.49
N ALA A 16 4.97 3.39 18.22
CA ALA A 16 4.38 4.66 17.81
C ALA A 16 2.84 4.68 17.80
N GLY A 17 2.18 3.56 18.13
CA GLY A 17 0.74 3.45 18.22
C GLY A 17 0.05 2.78 17.03
N ALA A 18 0.82 2.08 16.17
CA ALA A 18 0.24 1.25 15.12
C ALA A 18 -0.50 0.04 15.73
N THR A 19 -1.78 -0.08 15.46
CA THR A 19 -2.60 -1.21 15.97
C THR A 19 -2.55 -2.44 15.05
N LEU A 20 -2.24 -2.24 13.76
CA LEU A 20 -2.12 -3.30 12.78
C LEU A 20 -1.07 -2.92 11.74
N LEU A 21 -0.14 -3.83 11.50
CA LEU A 21 0.92 -3.67 10.52
C LEU A 21 0.59 -4.43 9.25
N CYS A 22 0.77 -3.78 8.09
CA CYS A 22 0.66 -4.42 6.79
C CYS A 22 2.00 -4.28 6.06
N PHE A 23 2.66 -5.40 5.86
CA PHE A 23 3.92 -5.48 5.15
C PHE A 23 3.68 -5.48 3.64
N ALA A 24 4.30 -4.55 2.93
CA ALA A 24 4.31 -4.46 1.48
C ALA A 24 5.75 -4.64 0.98
N PRO A 25 6.18 -5.85 0.64
CA PRO A 25 7.58 -6.13 0.31
C PRO A 25 7.99 -5.45 -1.00
N ARG A 26 9.24 -4.96 -1.05
CA ARG A 26 9.87 -4.47 -2.28
C ARG A 26 10.32 -5.59 -3.21
N THR A 27 10.56 -6.78 -2.65
CA THR A 27 10.92 -7.99 -3.39
C THR A 27 9.88 -9.04 -3.09
N PHE A 28 9.14 -9.44 -4.11
CA PHE A 28 8.07 -10.42 -4.02
C PHE A 28 8.50 -11.70 -4.75
N THR A 29 9.39 -12.44 -4.10
CA THR A 29 9.87 -13.76 -4.54
C THR A 29 9.73 -14.75 -3.39
N PRO A 30 9.68 -16.06 -3.66
CA PRO A 30 9.60 -17.08 -2.62
C PRO A 30 10.72 -16.95 -1.58
N GLU A 31 11.95 -16.69 -2.01
CA GLU A 31 13.13 -16.56 -1.15
C GLU A 31 13.03 -15.33 -0.23
N ALA A 32 12.64 -14.19 -0.80
CA ALA A 32 12.45 -12.96 -0.03
C ALA A 32 11.33 -13.11 1.00
N LEU A 33 10.20 -13.70 0.61
CA LEU A 33 9.09 -13.95 1.53
C LEU A 33 9.50 -14.94 2.64
N SER A 34 10.20 -16.03 2.32
CA SER A 34 10.68 -16.99 3.31
C SER A 34 11.64 -16.37 4.32
N ARG A 35 12.45 -15.38 3.88
CA ARG A 35 13.36 -14.63 4.75
C ARG A 35 12.62 -13.61 5.62
N ASP A 36 11.66 -12.89 5.06
CA ASP A 36 11.08 -11.69 5.68
C ASP A 36 9.84 -11.99 6.53
N LEU A 37 8.97 -12.94 6.15
CA LEU A 37 7.77 -13.27 6.92
C LEU A 37 8.06 -13.72 8.37
N PRO A 38 9.09 -14.55 8.65
CA PRO A 38 9.43 -14.90 10.03
C PRO A 38 9.87 -13.72 10.91
N ARG A 39 10.32 -12.62 10.30
CA ARG A 39 10.79 -11.40 10.99
C ARG A 39 9.67 -10.42 11.33
N LEU A 40 8.48 -10.64 10.76
CA LEU A 40 7.32 -9.81 11.06
C LEU A 40 6.74 -10.15 12.44
N PRO A 41 6.17 -9.18 13.16
CA PRO A 41 5.35 -9.46 14.35
C PRO A 41 4.22 -10.44 14.01
N ARG A 42 3.87 -11.31 14.96
CA ARG A 42 2.69 -12.17 14.82
C ARG A 42 1.44 -11.31 14.60
N GLY A 43 0.58 -11.75 13.69
CA GLY A 43 -0.63 -11.01 13.33
C GLY A 43 -0.41 -9.89 12.31
N ALA A 44 0.82 -9.68 11.82
CA ALA A 44 1.05 -8.76 10.71
C ALA A 44 0.34 -9.24 9.45
N TRP A 45 -0.13 -8.28 8.64
CA TRP A 45 -0.76 -8.54 7.36
C TRP A 45 0.27 -8.44 6.23
N LEU A 46 0.03 -9.15 5.15
CA LEU A 46 0.85 -9.08 3.93
C LEU A 46 0.05 -8.43 2.80
N ARG A 47 0.57 -7.38 2.20
CA ARG A 47 0.02 -6.80 0.97
C ARG A 47 0.51 -7.59 -0.23
N LEU A 48 -0.42 -8.04 -1.06
CA LEU A 48 -0.09 -8.64 -2.35
C LEU A 48 0.19 -7.53 -3.38
N PRO A 49 1.12 -7.72 -4.32
CA PRO A 49 1.32 -6.78 -5.42
C PRO A 49 0.07 -6.71 -6.31
N PRO A 50 -0.24 -5.54 -6.91
CA PRO A 50 -1.41 -5.40 -7.77
C PRO A 50 -1.35 -6.28 -9.02
N GLN A 51 -0.17 -6.57 -9.52
CA GLN A 51 0.07 -7.44 -10.69
C GLN A 51 1.19 -8.42 -10.39
N MET A 52 1.02 -9.65 -10.85
CA MET A 52 2.06 -10.69 -10.85
C MET A 52 1.69 -11.77 -11.86
N THR A 53 2.68 -12.52 -12.35
CA THR A 53 2.42 -13.68 -13.19
C THR A 53 1.83 -14.82 -12.37
N GLN A 54 1.07 -15.70 -13.01
CA GLN A 54 0.52 -16.88 -12.34
C GLN A 54 1.63 -17.72 -11.68
N ARG A 55 2.76 -17.89 -12.37
CA ARG A 55 3.92 -18.65 -11.85
C ARG A 55 4.47 -18.05 -10.55
N THR A 56 4.67 -16.73 -10.51
CA THR A 56 5.12 -16.02 -9.29
C THR A 56 4.08 -16.12 -8.19
N GLN A 57 2.81 -15.96 -8.54
CA GLN A 57 1.70 -16.09 -7.60
C GLN A 57 1.70 -17.45 -6.93
N ASP A 58 1.72 -18.54 -7.70
CA ASP A 58 1.66 -19.90 -7.17
C ASP A 58 2.84 -20.22 -6.25
N ALA A 59 4.06 -19.84 -6.68
CA ALA A 59 5.26 -20.04 -5.88
C ALA A 59 5.24 -19.24 -4.56
N CYS A 60 4.80 -17.97 -4.61
CA CYS A 60 4.70 -17.14 -3.41
C CYS A 60 3.56 -17.57 -2.49
N LEU A 61 2.42 -18.03 -3.04
CA LEU A 61 1.32 -18.54 -2.23
C LEU A 61 1.71 -19.79 -1.43
N ALA A 62 2.58 -20.64 -1.95
CA ALA A 62 3.10 -21.79 -1.21
C ALA A 62 3.85 -21.31 0.06
N VAL A 63 4.69 -20.29 -0.06
CA VAL A 63 5.41 -19.70 1.08
C VAL A 63 4.44 -19.01 2.06
N ILE A 64 3.46 -18.27 1.55
CA ILE A 64 2.45 -17.60 2.40
C ILE A 64 1.65 -18.62 3.21
N ARG A 65 1.23 -19.74 2.59
CA ARG A 65 0.54 -20.83 3.29
C ARG A 65 1.40 -21.45 4.38
N ALA A 66 2.70 -21.67 4.13
CA ALA A 66 3.63 -22.20 5.11
C ALA A 66 3.84 -21.31 6.34
N HIS A 67 3.50 -20.00 6.24
CA HIS A 67 3.63 -19.03 7.33
C HIS A 67 2.27 -18.47 7.78
N ALA A 68 1.16 -19.12 7.40
CA ALA A 68 -0.18 -18.61 7.69
C ALA A 68 -0.47 -18.50 9.20
N ASP A 69 0.12 -19.35 10.04
CA ASP A 69 0.00 -19.32 11.49
C ASP A 69 0.57 -18.03 12.13
N ARG A 70 1.41 -17.30 11.41
CA ARG A 70 2.04 -16.07 11.86
C ARG A 70 1.34 -14.81 11.38
N LEU A 71 0.66 -14.89 10.22
CA LEU A 71 0.01 -13.77 9.57
C LEU A 71 -1.40 -13.54 10.10
N GLY A 72 -1.80 -12.29 10.23
CA GLY A 72 -3.17 -11.89 10.55
C GLY A 72 -4.10 -11.92 9.34
N GLY A 73 -3.54 -11.84 8.14
CA GLY A 73 -4.29 -11.83 6.88
C GLY A 73 -3.47 -11.33 5.71
N VAL A 74 -4.13 -11.23 4.56
CA VAL A 74 -3.56 -10.63 3.35
C VAL A 74 -4.42 -9.47 2.86
N MET A 75 -3.77 -8.49 2.23
CA MET A 75 -4.45 -7.41 1.53
C MET A 75 -4.34 -7.64 0.04
N ALA A 76 -5.48 -7.87 -0.61
CA ALA A 76 -5.61 -8.04 -2.05
C ALA A 76 -5.61 -6.67 -2.75
N GLU A 77 -4.92 -6.54 -3.86
CA GLU A 77 -4.84 -5.30 -4.65
C GLU A 77 -5.43 -5.44 -6.06
N ASN A 78 -6.05 -6.57 -6.34
CA ASN A 78 -6.93 -6.77 -7.50
C ASN A 78 -8.03 -7.79 -7.18
N VAL A 79 -9.11 -7.77 -7.96
CA VAL A 79 -10.28 -8.63 -7.73
C VAL A 79 -9.96 -10.13 -7.82
N GLY A 80 -9.04 -10.53 -8.70
CA GLY A 80 -8.64 -11.95 -8.86
C GLY A 80 -7.98 -12.50 -7.60
N GLN A 81 -7.38 -11.66 -6.79
CA GLN A 81 -6.75 -12.08 -5.54
C GLN A 81 -7.76 -12.39 -4.41
N LEU A 82 -9.01 -11.94 -4.52
CA LEU A 82 -10.07 -12.32 -3.59
C LEU A 82 -10.46 -13.80 -3.71
N GLY A 83 -10.26 -14.37 -4.91
CA GLY A 83 -10.51 -15.81 -5.16
C GLY A 83 -9.36 -16.74 -4.76
N LEU A 84 -8.28 -16.23 -4.17
CA LEU A 84 -7.15 -17.06 -3.76
C LEU A 84 -7.53 -17.93 -2.56
N SER A 85 -7.30 -19.25 -2.70
CA SER A 85 -7.53 -20.21 -1.61
C SER A 85 -6.40 -20.10 -0.57
N LEU A 86 -6.53 -19.17 0.37
CA LEU A 86 -5.63 -18.97 1.49
C LEU A 86 -6.36 -19.23 2.82
N PRO A 87 -5.72 -19.88 3.80
CA PRO A 87 -6.27 -20.06 5.15
C PRO A 87 -6.10 -18.78 6.00
N LEU A 88 -6.39 -17.62 5.41
CA LEU A 88 -6.15 -16.29 5.98
C LEU A 88 -7.30 -15.36 5.64
N PRO A 89 -7.67 -14.44 6.55
CA PRO A 89 -8.57 -13.35 6.19
C PRO A 89 -8.00 -12.52 5.03
N VAL A 90 -8.88 -12.13 4.10
CA VAL A 90 -8.52 -11.30 2.95
C VAL A 90 -9.20 -9.94 3.08
N LEU A 91 -8.44 -8.86 3.03
CA LEU A 91 -8.95 -7.50 2.95
C LEU A 91 -8.80 -7.01 1.51
N ALA A 92 -9.86 -6.50 0.92
CA ALA A 92 -9.80 -5.85 -0.37
C ALA A 92 -9.09 -4.49 -0.22
N GLY A 93 -7.93 -4.34 -0.84
CA GLY A 93 -7.17 -3.09 -0.84
C GLY A 93 -7.74 -2.05 -1.81
N GLU A 94 -7.05 -0.93 -1.94
CA GLU A 94 -7.45 0.18 -2.81
C GLU A 94 -7.47 -0.19 -4.31
N GLY A 95 -6.76 -1.22 -4.72
CA GLY A 95 -6.78 -1.74 -6.09
C GLY A 95 -8.00 -2.60 -6.43
N VAL A 96 -8.89 -2.88 -5.46
CA VAL A 96 -10.16 -3.58 -5.68
C VAL A 96 -11.29 -2.55 -5.67
N PRO A 97 -11.88 -2.22 -6.84
CA PRO A 97 -12.83 -1.12 -6.96
C PRO A 97 -14.20 -1.47 -6.37
N ALA A 98 -14.38 -1.26 -5.07
CA ALA A 98 -15.68 -1.34 -4.40
C ALA A 98 -16.36 0.03 -4.41
N THR A 99 -16.78 0.49 -5.59
CA THR A 99 -17.22 1.87 -5.89
C THR A 99 -18.72 2.11 -5.81
N ASN A 100 -19.49 1.20 -5.29
CA ASN A 100 -20.93 1.33 -5.05
C ASN A 100 -21.42 0.23 -4.11
N PRO A 101 -22.65 0.27 -3.59
CA PRO A 101 -23.15 -0.76 -2.68
C PRO A 101 -23.11 -2.18 -3.25
N MET A 102 -23.36 -2.35 -4.56
CA MET A 102 -23.26 -3.67 -5.22
C MET A 102 -21.82 -4.16 -5.27
N GLY A 103 -20.84 -3.28 -5.54
CA GLY A 103 -19.42 -3.60 -5.51
C GLY A 103 -18.96 -4.04 -4.12
N VAL A 104 -19.41 -3.35 -3.06
CA VAL A 104 -19.12 -3.75 -1.67
C VAL A 104 -19.71 -5.12 -1.35
N GLU A 105 -20.96 -5.36 -1.78
CA GLU A 105 -21.62 -6.66 -1.60
C GLU A 105 -20.90 -7.77 -2.38
N THR A 106 -20.46 -7.49 -3.60
CA THR A 106 -19.66 -8.44 -4.40
C THR A 106 -18.35 -8.79 -3.69
N VAL A 107 -17.63 -7.79 -3.19
CA VAL A 107 -16.39 -7.99 -2.43
C VAL A 107 -16.64 -8.83 -1.16
N ARG A 108 -17.76 -8.58 -0.47
CA ARG A 108 -18.21 -9.40 0.66
C ARG A 108 -18.50 -10.84 0.24
N ALA A 109 -19.25 -11.04 -0.84
CA ALA A 109 -19.62 -12.36 -1.36
C ALA A 109 -18.38 -13.16 -1.81
N LEU A 110 -17.32 -12.48 -2.26
CA LEU A 110 -16.01 -13.09 -2.56
C LEU A 110 -15.17 -13.40 -1.32
N GLY A 111 -15.72 -13.19 -0.11
CA GLY A 111 -15.09 -13.58 1.15
C GLY A 111 -14.16 -12.55 1.78
N ALA A 112 -14.14 -11.31 1.30
CA ALA A 112 -13.35 -10.27 1.96
C ALA A 112 -13.90 -9.94 3.35
N CYS A 113 -13.00 -9.73 4.33
CA CYS A 113 -13.34 -9.35 5.69
C CYS A 113 -13.41 -7.83 5.91
N GLY A 114 -13.08 -7.03 4.90
CA GLY A 114 -13.10 -5.58 4.90
C GLY A 114 -12.61 -5.03 3.56
N PHE A 115 -12.68 -3.73 3.38
CA PHE A 115 -12.23 -3.10 2.13
C PHE A 115 -11.65 -1.71 2.34
N GLY A 116 -10.79 -1.26 1.40
CA GLY A 116 -10.31 0.12 1.29
C GLY A 116 -11.35 0.98 0.60
N LEU A 117 -11.63 2.16 1.15
CA LEU A 117 -12.44 3.17 0.48
C LEU A 117 -11.70 3.69 -0.76
N TRP A 118 -12.43 3.92 -1.84
CA TRP A 118 -11.84 4.31 -3.11
C TRP A 118 -11.22 5.71 -3.03
N PRO A 119 -9.94 5.87 -3.38
CA PRO A 119 -9.21 7.12 -3.12
C PRO A 119 -9.64 8.28 -4.03
N GLU A 120 -10.30 8.02 -5.15
CA GLU A 120 -10.79 9.04 -6.08
C GLU A 120 -12.18 9.59 -5.70
N TRP A 121 -12.77 9.09 -4.64
CA TRP A 121 -14.08 9.53 -4.18
C TRP A 121 -14.00 10.67 -3.18
N THR A 122 -14.94 11.59 -3.34
CA THR A 122 -15.20 12.66 -2.36
C THR A 122 -15.73 12.08 -1.05
N PHE A 123 -15.64 12.86 0.01
CA PHE A 123 -16.29 12.52 1.28
C PHE A 123 -17.79 12.23 1.13
N SER A 124 -18.49 13.01 0.31
CA SER A 124 -19.94 12.83 0.08
C SER A 124 -20.28 11.49 -0.56
N GLU A 125 -19.51 11.08 -1.57
CA GLU A 125 -19.67 9.78 -2.23
C GLU A 125 -19.37 8.63 -1.29
N GLN A 126 -18.28 8.71 -0.51
CA GLN A 126 -17.93 7.71 0.49
C GLN A 126 -18.99 7.57 1.58
N LYS A 127 -19.62 8.70 1.99
CA LYS A 127 -20.73 8.71 2.94
C LYS A 127 -21.96 8.01 2.38
N GLY A 128 -22.20 8.07 1.09
CA GLY A 128 -23.30 7.38 0.40
C GLY A 128 -23.22 5.85 0.50
N LEU A 129 -22.04 5.28 0.85
CA LEU A 129 -21.90 3.85 1.12
C LEU A 129 -22.32 3.43 2.55
N THR A 130 -22.75 4.34 3.39
CA THR A 130 -23.13 4.04 4.78
C THR A 130 -24.65 3.86 4.90
N PRO A 131 -25.18 2.80 5.56
CA PRO A 131 -24.45 1.71 6.21
C PRO A 131 -23.84 0.70 5.21
N ARG A 132 -22.76 0.03 5.61
CA ARG A 132 -22.07 -0.96 4.76
C ARG A 132 -21.88 -2.29 5.49
N PRO A 133 -21.93 -3.42 4.74
CA PRO A 133 -21.87 -4.77 5.31
C PRO A 133 -20.47 -5.19 5.78
N LEU A 134 -19.42 -4.41 5.46
CA LEU A 134 -18.03 -4.69 5.77
C LEU A 134 -17.34 -3.51 6.44
N PRO A 135 -16.38 -3.75 7.35
CA PRO A 135 -15.47 -2.73 7.83
C PRO A 135 -14.72 -2.06 6.68
N ALA A 136 -14.57 -0.74 6.75
CA ALA A 136 -13.85 0.03 5.74
C ALA A 136 -12.60 0.67 6.31
N LEU A 137 -11.56 0.78 5.48
CA LEU A 137 -10.34 1.53 5.75
C LEU A 137 -10.27 2.75 4.84
N LEU A 138 -10.02 3.91 5.42
CA LEU A 138 -9.74 5.14 4.68
C LEU A 138 -8.24 5.39 4.69
N LYS A 139 -7.64 5.57 3.52
CA LYS A 139 -6.28 6.07 3.43
C LYS A 139 -6.24 7.54 3.87
N VAL A 140 -5.79 7.76 5.10
CA VAL A 140 -5.69 9.10 5.68
C VAL A 140 -4.34 9.75 5.44
N TYR A 141 -3.33 8.94 5.09
CA TYR A 141 -2.00 9.40 4.72
C TYR A 141 -1.37 8.49 3.67
N GLY A 142 -0.73 9.10 2.68
CA GLY A 142 0.11 8.40 1.70
C GLY A 142 0.01 8.98 0.29
N ARG A 143 0.93 8.56 -0.57
CA ARG A 143 0.92 8.97 -1.98
C ARG A 143 0.03 8.06 -2.79
N GLU A 144 -0.74 8.63 -3.72
CA GLU A 144 -1.51 7.87 -4.68
C GLU A 144 -0.58 7.19 -5.69
N THR A 145 -0.91 5.96 -6.08
CA THR A 145 -0.27 5.31 -7.23
C THR A 145 -0.95 5.80 -8.49
N LEU A 146 -0.24 6.60 -9.28
CA LEU A 146 -0.79 7.21 -10.50
C LEU A 146 -0.64 6.28 -11.70
N MET A 147 0.41 5.44 -11.71
CA MET A 147 0.71 4.58 -12.85
C MET A 147 1.55 3.39 -12.44
N LEU A 148 1.30 2.24 -13.07
CA LEU A 148 2.14 1.05 -13.00
C LEU A 148 2.93 0.91 -14.31
N LEU A 149 4.26 0.79 -14.20
CA LEU A 149 5.16 0.68 -15.34
C LEU A 149 5.76 -0.72 -15.40
N ASN A 150 5.57 -1.40 -16.52
CA ASN A 150 6.21 -2.67 -16.84
C ASN A 150 7.63 -2.53 -17.40
N HIS A 151 8.18 -1.33 -17.41
CA HIS A 151 9.54 -1.07 -17.84
C HIS A 151 10.27 -0.21 -16.81
N CYS A 152 11.59 -0.33 -16.79
CA CYS A 152 12.45 0.47 -15.92
C CYS A 152 13.03 1.65 -16.70
N PRO A 153 12.71 2.91 -16.32
CA PRO A 153 13.27 4.10 -16.99
C PRO A 153 14.81 4.11 -16.97
N GLU A 154 15.44 3.64 -15.90
CA GLU A 154 16.89 3.58 -15.81
C GLU A 154 17.51 2.60 -16.81
N ARG A 155 16.87 1.45 -17.06
CA ARG A 155 17.29 0.55 -18.14
C ARG A 155 17.22 1.23 -19.50
N VAL A 156 16.12 1.91 -19.77
CA VAL A 156 15.93 2.64 -21.04
C VAL A 156 17.01 3.70 -21.20
N ARG A 157 17.24 4.49 -20.17
CA ARG A 157 18.29 5.54 -20.15
C ARG A 157 19.69 4.97 -20.44
N ARG A 158 19.98 3.76 -19.96
CA ARG A 158 21.27 3.07 -20.18
C ARG A 158 21.32 2.27 -21.47
N GLY A 159 20.27 2.27 -22.28
CA GLY A 159 20.22 1.53 -23.55
C GLY A 159 20.26 0.00 -23.39
N LEU A 160 19.90 -0.53 -22.22
CA LEU A 160 19.92 -1.96 -21.95
C LEU A 160 18.75 -2.65 -22.67
N ARG A 161 19.06 -3.51 -23.66
CA ARG A 161 18.07 -4.18 -24.52
C ARG A 161 17.66 -5.57 -24.04
N HIS A 162 18.38 -6.16 -23.08
CA HIS A 162 18.10 -7.51 -22.57
C HIS A 162 16.80 -7.57 -21.76
N GLY A 163 16.28 -8.79 -21.59
CA GLY A 163 15.06 -9.05 -20.85
C GLY A 163 15.07 -8.50 -19.43
N ARG A 164 13.89 -8.43 -18.80
CA ARG A 164 13.75 -7.86 -17.44
C ARG A 164 14.43 -8.74 -16.40
N ALA A 165 14.43 -10.07 -16.61
CA ALA A 165 15.07 -11.04 -15.72
C ALA A 165 16.59 -10.92 -15.67
N ASP A 166 17.22 -10.47 -16.79
CA ASP A 166 18.67 -10.39 -16.92
C ASP A 166 19.26 -9.04 -16.48
N CYS A 167 18.45 -8.19 -15.84
CA CYS A 167 18.87 -6.87 -15.44
C CYS A 167 19.70 -6.90 -14.14
N ALA A 168 21.02 -6.80 -14.27
CA ALA A 168 21.96 -6.73 -13.15
C ALA A 168 21.96 -5.38 -12.39
N LEU A 169 21.17 -4.38 -12.82
CA LEU A 169 21.12 -3.07 -12.16
C LEU A 169 20.47 -3.08 -10.77
N CYS A 170 19.69 -4.11 -10.49
CA CYS A 170 18.96 -4.26 -9.23
C CYS A 170 19.27 -5.62 -8.62
N THR A 171 20.38 -5.74 -7.95
CA THR A 171 20.61 -6.86 -7.02
C THR A 171 19.95 -6.54 -5.68
N ASP A 172 19.59 -7.56 -4.91
CA ASP A 172 18.99 -7.37 -3.58
C ASP A 172 19.87 -6.54 -2.66
N GLU A 173 21.19 -6.66 -2.80
CA GLU A 173 22.17 -5.98 -1.97
C GLU A 173 22.53 -4.58 -2.50
N ALA A 174 22.59 -4.39 -3.79
CA ALA A 174 23.06 -3.14 -4.38
C ALA A 174 21.94 -2.12 -4.63
N MET A 175 20.72 -2.55 -4.97
CA MET A 175 19.57 -1.69 -5.31
C MET A 175 20.02 -0.39 -6.03
N VAL A 176 20.89 -0.50 -7.03
CA VAL A 176 21.56 0.65 -7.68
C VAL A 176 20.56 1.69 -8.16
N CYS A 177 19.39 1.24 -8.61
CA CYS A 177 18.31 2.12 -8.97
C CYS A 177 17.62 2.78 -7.77
N ALA A 178 17.60 2.16 -6.60
CA ALA A 178 17.05 2.75 -5.38
C ALA A 178 17.99 3.81 -4.77
N LYS A 179 19.32 3.68 -4.98
CA LYS A 179 20.28 4.71 -4.58
C LYS A 179 20.20 5.97 -5.43
N ALA A 180 19.70 5.86 -6.65
CA ALA A 180 19.57 6.99 -7.58
C ALA A 180 18.32 7.84 -7.33
N ASP A 181 17.52 7.53 -6.30
CA ASP A 181 16.27 8.24 -5.99
C ASP A 181 15.41 8.45 -7.25
N PRO A 182 14.84 7.37 -7.83
CA PRO A 182 14.18 7.44 -9.13
C PRO A 182 12.96 8.36 -9.02
N THR A 183 13.01 9.45 -9.77
CA THR A 183 11.97 10.47 -9.79
C THR A 183 11.70 10.86 -11.23
N LEU A 184 10.44 10.95 -11.59
CA LEU A 184 10.03 11.63 -12.83
C LEU A 184 9.74 13.09 -12.49
N THR A 185 10.14 13.98 -13.38
CA THR A 185 9.82 15.41 -13.26
C THR A 185 9.01 15.81 -14.48
N ASP A 186 7.86 16.45 -14.26
CA ASP A 186 7.04 16.96 -15.35
C ASP A 186 7.52 18.34 -15.86
N ARG A 187 6.84 18.86 -16.87
CA ARG A 187 7.14 20.18 -17.45
C ARG A 187 6.92 21.37 -16.50
N LEU A 188 6.17 21.16 -15.43
CA LEU A 188 5.86 22.17 -14.41
C LEU A 188 6.79 22.07 -13.20
N GLY A 189 7.74 21.11 -13.20
CA GLY A 189 8.69 20.90 -12.14
C GLY A 189 8.19 20.00 -11.00
N TYR A 190 6.97 19.46 -11.07
CA TYR A 190 6.50 18.49 -10.08
C TYR A 190 7.32 17.21 -10.15
N ARG A 191 7.70 16.71 -8.97
CA ARG A 191 8.55 15.52 -8.82
C ARG A 191 7.71 14.34 -8.33
N PHE A 192 7.62 13.31 -9.17
CA PHE A 192 6.86 12.08 -8.93
C PHE A 192 7.82 10.96 -8.53
N PRO A 193 7.87 10.57 -7.26
CA PRO A 193 8.72 9.47 -6.83
C PRO A 193 8.32 8.15 -7.50
N LEU A 194 9.30 7.29 -7.78
CA LEU A 194 9.06 5.93 -8.25
C LEU A 194 9.41 4.94 -7.15
N THR A 195 8.53 3.98 -6.94
CA THR A 195 8.83 2.80 -6.12
C THR A 195 8.84 1.56 -6.99
N ARG A 196 9.52 0.52 -6.51
CA ARG A 196 9.70 -0.71 -7.27
C ARG A 196 9.27 -1.91 -6.45
N THR A 197 8.59 -2.84 -7.12
CA THR A 197 8.41 -4.21 -6.67
C THR A 197 9.19 -5.13 -7.61
N ARG A 198 10.08 -5.94 -7.04
CA ARG A 198 10.87 -6.93 -7.78
C ARG A 198 10.17 -8.29 -7.74
N PHE A 199 10.15 -8.96 -8.89
CA PHE A 199 9.67 -10.32 -9.09
C PHE A 199 10.76 -11.20 -9.71
N PRO A 200 10.62 -12.52 -9.73
CA PRO A 200 11.56 -13.40 -10.45
C PRO A 200 11.73 -13.01 -11.93
N GLU A 201 10.65 -12.55 -12.56
CA GLU A 201 10.65 -12.18 -13.99
C GLU A 201 11.09 -10.72 -14.25
N GLY A 202 11.39 -9.94 -13.23
CA GLY A 202 11.81 -8.53 -13.36
C GLY A 202 11.15 -7.60 -12.36
N CYS A 203 11.01 -6.33 -12.73
CA CYS A 203 10.47 -5.31 -11.83
C CYS A 203 9.23 -4.64 -12.41
N GLU A 204 8.30 -4.31 -11.53
CA GLU A 204 7.23 -3.35 -11.76
C GLU A 204 7.56 -2.06 -11.01
N LEU A 205 7.34 -0.92 -11.62
CA LEU A 205 7.49 0.38 -10.97
C LEU A 205 6.14 1.05 -10.81
N SER A 206 5.93 1.64 -9.63
CA SER A 206 4.80 2.53 -9.37
C SER A 206 5.26 3.98 -9.44
N VAL A 207 4.60 4.78 -10.25
CA VAL A 207 4.73 6.25 -10.22
C VAL A 207 3.79 6.77 -9.14
N LEU A 208 4.34 7.49 -8.19
CA LEU A 208 3.57 8.01 -7.05
C LEU A 208 3.25 9.49 -7.25
N GLY A 209 2.15 9.94 -6.65
CA GLY A 209 1.77 11.35 -6.62
C GLY A 209 2.90 12.25 -6.07
N ALA A 210 3.04 13.44 -6.64
CA ALA A 210 4.09 14.40 -6.25
C ALA A 210 3.98 14.81 -4.77
N LEU A 211 2.76 14.93 -4.26
CA LEU A 211 2.47 15.23 -2.85
C LEU A 211 1.75 14.07 -2.20
N PRO A 212 1.99 13.80 -0.90
CA PRO A 212 1.19 12.86 -0.15
C PRO A 212 -0.19 13.44 0.17
N THR A 213 -1.23 12.62 0.10
CA THR A 213 -2.52 12.91 0.71
C THR A 213 -2.34 12.92 2.23
N ASP A 214 -2.92 13.91 2.92
CA ASP A 214 -2.93 14.00 4.38
C ASP A 214 -4.28 14.55 4.85
N LEU A 215 -5.09 13.67 5.43
CA LEU A 215 -6.45 13.98 5.89
C LEU A 215 -6.54 14.26 7.39
N ARG A 216 -5.42 14.64 8.06
CA ARG A 216 -5.46 14.93 9.50
C ARG A 216 -6.44 16.06 9.87
N SER A 217 -6.59 17.03 8.99
CA SER A 217 -7.56 18.13 9.16
C SER A 217 -9.02 17.71 8.93
N ARG A 218 -9.26 16.50 8.45
CA ARG A 218 -10.56 15.92 8.11
C ARG A 218 -10.97 14.76 9.02
N ASP A 219 -10.41 14.68 10.23
CA ASP A 219 -10.68 13.58 11.15
C ASP A 219 -12.17 13.51 11.58
N ALA A 220 -12.85 14.63 11.70
CA ALA A 220 -14.28 14.66 11.97
C ALA A 220 -15.08 13.96 10.86
N ASP A 221 -14.74 14.23 9.61
CA ASP A 221 -15.36 13.60 8.43
C ASP A 221 -15.10 12.08 8.42
N ARG A 222 -13.86 11.66 8.68
CA ARG A 222 -13.48 10.24 8.82
C ARG A 222 -14.30 9.53 9.89
N ARG A 223 -14.48 10.17 11.07
CA ARG A 223 -15.29 9.61 12.16
C ARG A 223 -16.74 9.44 11.72
N ALA A 224 -17.29 10.40 10.97
CA ALA A 224 -18.63 10.32 10.42
C ALA A 224 -18.79 9.15 9.43
N LEU A 225 -17.70 8.74 8.76
CA LEU A 225 -17.70 7.54 7.93
C LEU A 225 -17.62 6.24 8.74
N GLY A 226 -17.24 6.25 10.02
CA GLY A 226 -16.97 5.04 10.79
C GLY A 226 -15.87 4.17 10.17
N ALA A 227 -14.89 4.79 9.48
CA ALA A 227 -13.81 4.08 8.80
C ALA A 227 -12.56 4.02 9.69
N GLY A 228 -11.85 2.89 9.61
CA GLY A 228 -10.50 2.77 10.16
C GLY A 228 -9.49 3.59 9.38
N MET A 229 -8.37 3.95 10.01
CA MET A 229 -7.29 4.70 9.34
C MET A 229 -6.30 3.76 8.66
N LEU A 230 -5.91 4.09 7.44
CA LEU A 230 -4.81 3.48 6.72
C LEU A 230 -3.73 4.53 6.46
N LEU A 231 -2.51 4.29 6.94
CA LEU A 231 -1.33 5.05 6.56
C LEU A 231 -0.50 4.23 5.57
N HIS A 232 -0.25 4.78 4.40
CA HIS A 232 0.49 4.12 3.34
C HIS A 232 1.85 4.79 3.15
N PHE A 233 2.88 4.25 3.78
CA PHE A 233 4.24 4.74 3.66
C PHE A 233 4.92 4.14 2.43
N THR A 234 5.59 4.98 1.64
CA THR A 234 6.26 4.61 0.40
C THR A 234 7.71 5.09 0.36
N VAL A 235 7.92 6.39 0.46
CA VAL A 235 9.24 7.05 0.36
C VAL A 235 9.67 7.72 1.67
N GLU A 236 8.80 7.75 2.65
CA GLU A 236 9.06 8.37 3.95
C GLU A 236 10.19 7.64 4.69
N SER A 237 11.08 8.40 5.31
CA SER A 237 12.12 7.88 6.19
C SER A 237 11.54 7.18 7.43
N PRO A 238 12.30 6.33 8.10
CA PRO A 238 11.86 5.69 9.36
C PRO A 238 11.37 6.67 10.42
N ARG A 239 12.03 7.82 10.54
CA ARG A 239 11.66 8.86 11.51
C ARG A 239 10.34 9.52 11.16
N GLU A 240 10.14 9.86 9.89
CA GLU A 240 8.87 10.43 9.39
C GLU A 240 7.72 9.46 9.61
N GLN A 241 7.90 8.19 9.31
CA GLN A 241 6.86 7.16 9.50
C GLN A 241 6.46 7.04 10.96
N GLN A 242 7.42 6.99 11.90
CA GLN A 242 7.11 6.95 13.33
C GLN A 242 6.42 8.24 13.80
N SER A 243 6.87 9.41 13.33
CA SER A 243 6.27 10.70 13.67
C SER A 243 4.83 10.79 13.19
N LEU A 244 4.58 10.43 11.93
CA LEU A 244 3.24 10.38 11.34
C LEU A 244 2.35 9.37 12.08
N THR A 245 2.88 8.21 12.41
CA THR A 245 2.15 7.19 13.18
C THR A 245 1.69 7.73 14.52
N ARG A 246 2.57 8.38 15.29
CA ARG A 246 2.21 9.02 16.57
C ARG A 246 1.14 10.09 16.39
N THR A 247 1.27 10.91 15.37
CA THR A 247 0.28 11.96 15.05
C THR A 247 -1.11 11.36 14.82
N TYR A 248 -1.21 10.34 13.98
CA TYR A 248 -2.50 9.71 13.69
C TYR A 248 -3.02 8.83 14.83
N ALA A 249 -2.14 8.24 15.64
CA ALA A 249 -2.54 7.54 16.87
C ALA A 249 -3.13 8.52 17.90
N ALA A 250 -2.54 9.71 18.05
CA ALA A 250 -3.08 10.77 18.91
C ALA A 250 -4.45 11.26 18.42
N LEU A 251 -4.65 11.39 17.09
CA LEU A 251 -5.97 11.71 16.51
C LEU A 251 -7.02 10.64 16.83
N LEU A 252 -6.66 9.37 16.79
CA LEU A 252 -7.58 8.29 17.20
C LEU A 252 -8.02 8.43 18.65
N SER A 253 -7.13 8.90 19.53
CA SER A 253 -7.42 9.15 20.95
C SER A 253 -8.15 10.50 21.18
N GLY A 254 -8.48 11.25 20.13
CA GLY A 254 -9.19 12.52 20.23
C GLY A 254 -8.31 13.74 20.53
N ALA A 255 -6.98 13.58 20.50
CA ALA A 255 -6.08 14.72 20.70
C ALA A 255 -6.13 15.69 19.51
N PRO A 256 -5.98 17.01 19.74
CA PRO A 256 -5.86 17.97 18.67
C PRO A 256 -4.60 17.71 17.84
N CYS A 257 -4.68 17.95 16.55
CA CYS A 257 -3.57 17.74 15.63
C CYS A 257 -3.10 19.05 15.03
N ALA A 258 -1.79 19.28 15.07
CA ALA A 258 -1.16 20.40 14.38
C ALA A 258 -1.21 20.17 12.84
N PRO A 259 -1.24 21.25 12.04
CA PRO A 259 -1.07 21.16 10.59
C PRO A 259 0.20 20.40 10.20
N ALA A 260 0.24 19.86 8.99
CA ALA A 260 1.44 19.22 8.46
C ALA A 260 2.58 20.26 8.34
N ALA A 261 3.80 19.86 8.73
CA ALA A 261 4.99 20.70 8.59
C ALA A 261 5.60 20.65 7.18
N PHE A 262 4.96 19.95 6.25
CA PHE A 262 5.38 19.77 4.86
C PHE A 262 4.17 19.88 3.92
N GLU A 263 4.44 20.06 2.64
CA GLU A 263 3.40 20.21 1.64
C GLU A 263 2.63 18.93 1.43
N THR A 264 1.30 19.02 1.45
CA THR A 264 0.36 17.89 1.32
C THR A 264 -0.81 18.27 0.43
N THR A 265 -1.58 17.25 0.01
CA THR A 265 -2.85 17.43 -0.67
C THR A 265 -3.99 16.75 0.10
N LEU A 266 -5.21 17.20 -0.13
CA LEU A 266 -6.41 16.48 0.32
C LEU A 266 -6.83 15.38 -0.67
N GLY A 267 -6.10 15.19 -1.76
CA GLY A 267 -6.51 14.29 -2.84
C GLY A 267 -7.88 14.69 -3.40
N HIS A 268 -8.73 13.70 -3.62
CA HIS A 268 -10.09 13.91 -4.13
C HIS A 268 -11.15 14.15 -3.03
N TRP A 269 -10.74 14.33 -1.77
CA TRP A 269 -11.65 14.42 -0.62
C TRP A 269 -12.77 15.46 -0.75
N ALA A 270 -12.42 16.64 -1.25
CA ALA A 270 -13.37 17.75 -1.41
C ALA A 270 -13.86 17.89 -2.87
N ARG A 271 -13.14 17.35 -3.84
CA ARG A 271 -13.40 17.51 -5.27
C ARG A 271 -13.10 16.19 -5.97
N GLY A 272 -14.10 15.56 -6.51
CA GLY A 272 -13.99 14.30 -7.26
C GLY A 272 -13.15 14.42 -8.53
N VAL A 273 -13.01 13.30 -9.23
CA VAL A 273 -12.46 13.25 -10.58
C VAL A 273 -13.55 13.73 -11.54
N GLU A 274 -13.22 14.70 -12.37
CA GLU A 274 -14.09 15.21 -13.45
C GLU A 274 -13.95 14.35 -14.70
#